data_2e7b47ffa05dbb45b0e5ea3de2dc296e
#
_entry.id   2e7b47ffa05dbb45b0e5ea3de2dc296e
#
_cell.length_a   1.000
_cell.length_b   1.000
_cell.length_c   1.000
_cell.angle_alpha   90.00
_cell.angle_beta   90.00
_cell.angle_gamma   90.00
#
_symmetry.space_group_name_H-M   'P 1'
#
loop_
_entity.id
_entity.type
_entity.pdbx_description
1 polymer ?
#
loop_
_entity_poly.entity_id
_entity_poly.type
_entity_poly.pdbx_seq_one_letter_code
_entity_poly.pdbx_strand_id
1 'polypeptide(L)'
;RDGSILTLAVKGRLDVNGSDFLEKEIKKAFLSPATRTLRLDFSAVDYISSAGIRVLLSTQKGLKPNQEFSIKNPSEFCRQVFEVTGADIFLAIV
;
A
#
# COMPACT_ATOMS: atom_id res chain seq x y z
N ARG A 1 -11.10 12.90 -2.43
CA ARG A 1 -9.71 13.21 -2.72
C ARG A 1 -9.39 14.64 -2.30
N ASP A 2 -8.30 14.81 -1.61
CA ASP A 2 -7.89 16.10 -1.08
C ASP A 2 -6.60 16.55 -1.81
N GLY A 3 -6.77 17.45 -2.79
CA GLY A 3 -5.65 18.00 -3.54
C GLY A 3 -4.81 16.93 -4.21
N SER A 4 -3.56 16.77 -3.77
CA SER A 4 -2.61 15.82 -4.34
C SER A 4 -2.63 14.46 -3.65
N ILE A 5 -3.53 14.25 -2.69
CA ILE A 5 -3.64 12.99 -1.95
C ILE A 5 -4.73 12.11 -2.57
N LEU A 6 -4.36 10.90 -2.94
CA LEU A 6 -5.31 9.91 -3.43
C LEU A 6 -5.36 8.77 -2.42
N THR A 7 -6.57 8.44 -1.95
CA THR A 7 -6.79 7.31 -1.05
C THR A 7 -7.53 6.22 -1.79
N LEU A 8 -6.97 5.02 -1.79
CA LEU A 8 -7.61 3.85 -2.40
C LEU A 8 -7.98 2.86 -1.30
N ALA A 9 -9.22 2.40 -1.32
CA ALA A 9 -9.67 1.35 -0.41
C ALA A 9 -9.33 0.01 -1.04
N VAL A 10 -8.59 -0.82 -0.30
CA VAL A 10 -8.20 -2.15 -0.74
C VAL A 10 -9.01 -3.16 0.05
N LYS A 11 -9.55 -4.18 -0.63
CA LYS A 11 -10.42 -5.17 0.01
C LYS A 11 -9.96 -6.58 -0.30
N GLY A 12 -10.22 -7.48 0.64
CA GLY A 12 -10.11 -8.91 0.43
C GLY A 12 -8.71 -9.43 0.61
N ARG A 13 -8.31 -10.32 -0.26
CA ARG A 13 -7.08 -11.08 -0.11
C ARG A 13 -5.99 -10.58 -1.04
N LEU A 14 -4.83 -10.27 -0.45
CA LEU A 14 -3.66 -9.92 -1.23
C LEU A 14 -2.76 -11.17 -1.37
N ASP A 15 -3.30 -12.19 -2.04
CA ASP A 15 -2.53 -13.34 -2.50
C ASP A 15 -1.73 -12.93 -3.73
N VAL A 16 -1.18 -13.89 -4.47
CA VAL A 16 -0.35 -13.57 -5.64
C VAL A 16 -1.12 -12.75 -6.67
N ASN A 17 -2.36 -13.17 -6.98
CA ASN A 17 -3.18 -12.46 -7.97
C ASN A 17 -3.64 -11.10 -7.48
N GLY A 18 -4.07 -11.02 -6.23
CA GLY A 18 -4.49 -9.76 -5.64
C GLY A 18 -3.35 -8.77 -5.53
N SER A 19 -2.15 -9.28 -5.23
CA SER A 19 -0.96 -8.44 -5.12
C SER A 19 -0.56 -7.88 -6.49
N ASP A 20 -0.66 -8.69 -7.54
CA ASP A 20 -0.37 -8.26 -8.89
C ASP A 20 -1.32 -7.15 -9.34
N PHE A 21 -2.61 -7.32 -9.03
CA PHE A 21 -3.62 -6.32 -9.33
C PHE A 21 -3.33 -5.01 -8.57
N LEU A 22 -2.99 -5.14 -7.29
CA LEU A 22 -2.66 -3.97 -6.47
C LEU A 22 -1.46 -3.21 -7.03
N GLU A 23 -0.43 -3.94 -7.46
CA GLU A 23 0.75 -3.30 -8.03
C GLU A 23 0.40 -2.46 -9.25
N LYS A 24 -0.47 -2.99 -10.11
CA LYS A 24 -0.92 -2.26 -11.29
C LYS A 24 -1.69 -1.00 -10.91
N GLU A 25 -2.54 -1.09 -9.90
CA GLU A 25 -3.32 0.07 -9.46
C GLU A 25 -2.43 1.14 -8.83
N ILE A 26 -1.41 0.74 -8.10
CA ILE A 26 -0.44 1.69 -7.52
C ILE A 26 0.31 2.43 -8.62
N LYS A 27 0.80 1.69 -9.61
CA LYS A 27 1.52 2.29 -10.73
C LYS A 27 0.65 3.27 -11.50
N LYS A 28 -0.59 2.87 -11.73
CA LYS A 28 -1.57 3.72 -12.42
C LYS A 28 -1.83 5.01 -11.65
N ALA A 29 -1.94 4.92 -10.32
CA ALA A 29 -2.18 6.09 -9.49
C ALA A 29 -1.02 7.08 -9.59
N PHE A 30 0.21 6.59 -9.55
CA PHE A 30 1.39 7.45 -9.60
C PHE A 30 1.75 7.92 -11.02
N LEU A 31 1.09 7.39 -12.05
CA LEU A 31 1.26 7.94 -13.40
C LEU A 31 0.65 9.33 -13.51
N SER A 32 -0.35 9.64 -12.71
CA SER A 32 -0.92 10.97 -12.70
C SER A 32 0.03 11.94 -12.00
N PRO A 33 0.46 13.03 -12.66
CA PRO A 33 1.34 14.00 -12.01
C PRO A 33 0.66 14.74 -10.87
N ALA A 34 -0.66 14.67 -10.81
CA ALA A 34 -1.42 15.30 -9.71
C ALA A 34 -1.34 14.48 -8.41
N THR A 35 -0.98 13.19 -8.49
CA THR A 35 -0.90 12.34 -7.30
C THR A 35 0.49 12.42 -6.70
N ARG A 36 0.61 13.10 -5.59
CA ARG A 36 1.87 13.19 -4.84
C ARG A 36 1.90 12.22 -3.68
N THR A 37 0.76 12.03 -3.04
CA THR A 37 0.61 11.13 -1.90
C THR A 37 -0.43 10.08 -2.21
N LEU A 38 -0.05 8.82 -2.10
CA LEU A 38 -0.97 7.70 -2.24
C LEU A 38 -1.15 7.04 -0.89
N ARG A 39 -2.39 6.92 -0.44
CA ARG A 39 -2.74 6.20 0.79
C ARG A 39 -3.57 4.99 0.42
N LEU A 40 -3.22 3.86 0.98
CA LEU A 40 -3.99 2.63 0.82
C LEU A 40 -4.72 2.35 2.13
N ASP A 41 -6.04 2.34 2.10
CA ASP A 41 -6.84 1.98 3.25
C ASP A 41 -6.95 0.46 3.29
N PHE A 42 -6.35 -0.15 4.30
CA PHE A 42 -6.27 -1.60 4.43
C PHE A 42 -7.24 -2.16 5.47
N SER A 43 -8.23 -1.38 5.90
CA SER A 43 -9.15 -1.84 6.93
C SER A 43 -9.96 -3.06 6.51
N ALA A 44 -10.16 -3.25 5.21
CA ALA A 44 -10.92 -4.38 4.67
C ALA A 44 -10.04 -5.46 4.04
N VAL A 45 -8.72 -5.42 4.26
CA VAL A 45 -7.81 -6.47 3.79
C VAL A 45 -7.75 -7.56 4.86
N ASP A 46 -8.22 -8.75 4.52
CA ASP A 46 -8.29 -9.85 5.49
C ASP A 46 -7.16 -10.87 5.35
N TYR A 47 -6.30 -10.72 4.35
CA TYR A 47 -5.14 -11.58 4.16
C TYR A 47 -4.10 -10.86 3.30
N ILE A 48 -2.83 -10.99 3.67
CA ILE A 48 -1.73 -10.47 2.85
C ILE A 48 -0.61 -11.52 2.81
N SER A 49 -0.17 -11.84 1.60
CA SER A 49 0.91 -12.79 1.35
C SER A 49 2.26 -12.08 1.28
N SER A 50 3.32 -12.87 1.19
CA SER A 50 4.65 -12.30 0.96
C SER A 50 4.72 -11.51 -0.34
N ALA A 51 3.95 -11.91 -1.35
CA ALA A 51 3.87 -11.15 -2.60
C ALA A 51 3.27 -9.76 -2.35
N GLY A 52 2.25 -9.68 -1.50
CA GLY A 52 1.65 -8.39 -1.13
C GLY A 52 2.63 -7.51 -0.38
N ILE A 53 3.33 -8.07 0.58
CA ILE A 53 4.35 -7.32 1.33
C ILE A 53 5.41 -6.79 0.37
N ARG A 54 5.84 -7.61 -0.59
CA ARG A 54 6.85 -7.20 -1.56
C ARG A 54 6.38 -6.00 -2.40
N VAL A 55 5.12 -6.01 -2.81
CA VAL A 55 4.55 -4.90 -3.58
C VAL A 55 4.62 -3.61 -2.77
N LEU A 56 4.24 -3.66 -1.49
CA LEU A 56 4.26 -2.48 -0.62
C LEU A 56 5.69 -1.96 -0.42
N LEU A 57 6.63 -2.85 -0.15
CA LEU A 57 8.02 -2.46 0.08
C LEU A 57 8.67 -1.93 -1.20
N SER A 58 8.37 -2.55 -2.35
CA SER A 58 8.88 -2.07 -3.63
C SER A 58 8.35 -0.68 -3.96
N THR A 59 7.08 -0.44 -3.65
CA THR A 59 6.48 0.88 -3.86
C THR A 59 7.20 1.93 -3.02
N GLN A 60 7.40 1.64 -1.74
CA GLN A 60 8.08 2.57 -0.84
C GLN A 60 9.49 2.88 -1.34
N LYS A 61 10.19 1.86 -1.79
CA LYS A 61 11.57 1.99 -2.25
C LYS A 61 11.68 2.77 -3.56
N GLY A 62 10.66 2.67 -4.40
CA GLY A 62 10.67 3.31 -5.73
C GLY A 62 10.09 4.71 -5.76
N LEU A 63 9.76 5.30 -4.62
CA LEU A 63 9.17 6.64 -4.59
C LEU A 63 10.17 7.68 -5.09
N LYS A 64 9.66 8.63 -5.87
CA LYS A 64 10.44 9.79 -6.28
C LYS A 64 10.46 10.81 -5.13
N PRO A 65 11.40 11.78 -5.17
CA PRO A 65 11.55 12.72 -4.03
C PRO A 65 10.30 13.48 -3.62
N ASN A 66 9.38 13.70 -4.57
CA ASN A 66 8.15 14.45 -4.28
C ASN A 66 6.94 13.55 -4.08
N GLN A 67 7.15 12.24 -3.93
CA GLN A 67 6.07 11.28 -3.76
C GLN A 67 6.07 10.72 -2.34
N GLU A 68 4.87 10.43 -1.83
CA GLU A 68 4.67 9.81 -0.52
C GLU A 68 3.71 8.63 -0.66
N PHE A 69 3.90 7.63 0.18
CA PHE A 69 3.10 6.43 0.18
C PHE A 69 2.87 5.98 1.61
N SER A 70 1.63 5.67 1.96
CA SER A 70 1.32 5.24 3.31
C SER A 70 0.18 4.22 3.31
N ILE A 71 0.12 3.45 4.40
CA ILE A 71 -0.95 2.49 4.66
C ILE A 71 -1.80 3.08 5.78
N LYS A 72 -3.09 3.18 5.53
CA LYS A 72 -4.05 3.74 6.49
C LYS A 72 -4.92 2.62 7.05
N ASN A 73 -5.11 2.64 8.35
CA ASN A 73 -6.02 1.73 9.05
C ASN A 73 -5.80 0.25 8.69
N PRO A 74 -4.58 -0.29 8.85
CA PRO A 74 -4.39 -1.71 8.55
C PRO A 74 -5.29 -2.56 9.44
N SER A 75 -5.85 -3.61 8.85
CA SER A 75 -6.64 -4.58 9.61
C SER A 75 -5.76 -5.23 10.68
N GLU A 76 -6.38 -5.86 11.65
CA GLU A 76 -5.65 -6.57 12.70
C GLU A 76 -4.69 -7.59 12.11
N PHE A 77 -5.17 -8.36 11.13
CA PHE A 77 -4.32 -9.36 10.46
C PHE A 77 -3.10 -8.70 9.81
N CYS A 78 -3.32 -7.64 9.05
CA CYS A 78 -2.22 -6.95 8.36
C CYS A 78 -1.25 -6.33 9.35
N ARG A 79 -1.77 -5.76 10.43
CA ARG A 79 -0.93 -5.15 11.48
C ARG A 79 0.03 -6.19 12.07
N GLN A 80 -0.50 -7.38 12.37
CA GLN A 80 0.33 -8.46 12.92
C GLN A 80 1.38 -8.91 11.91
N VAL A 81 1.01 -9.05 10.65
CA VAL A 81 1.95 -9.47 9.61
C VAL A 81 3.05 -8.42 9.44
N PHE A 82 2.70 -7.14 9.45
CA PHE A 82 3.68 -6.08 9.32
C PHE A 82 4.68 -6.11 10.48
N GLU A 83 4.20 -6.37 11.69
CA GLU A 83 5.07 -6.47 12.87
C GLU A 83 6.01 -7.68 12.78
N VAL A 84 5.44 -8.84 12.45
CA VAL A 84 6.22 -10.08 12.40
C VAL A 84 7.29 -10.03 11.31
N THR A 85 6.96 -9.43 10.17
CA THR A 85 7.90 -9.36 9.04
C THR A 85 8.85 -8.17 9.14
N GLY A 86 8.58 -7.23 10.05
CA GLY A 86 9.36 -6.01 10.14
C GLY A 86 9.03 -4.98 9.09
N ALA A 87 7.99 -5.23 8.29
CA ALA A 87 7.60 -4.30 7.23
C ALA A 87 7.19 -2.94 7.79
N ASP A 88 6.66 -2.89 9.01
CA ASP A 88 6.25 -1.66 9.65
C ASP A 88 7.41 -0.70 9.90
N ILE A 89 8.66 -1.20 9.88
CA ILE A 89 9.84 -0.34 10.01
C ILE A 89 10.04 0.50 8.76
N PHE A 90 9.67 -0.05 7.60
CA PHE A 90 9.90 0.59 6.31
C PHE A 90 8.68 1.28 5.73
N LEU A 91 7.49 0.92 6.19
CA LEU A 91 6.23 1.48 5.68
C LEU A 91 5.73 2.56 6.62
N ALA A 92 5.18 3.64 6.03
CA ALA A 92 4.49 4.66 6.80
C ALA A 92 3.06 4.15 7.08
N ILE A 93 2.78 3.90 8.36
CA ILE A 93 1.44 3.45 8.78
C ILE A 93 0.78 4.64 9.48
N VAL A 94 -0.37 5.04 8.99
CA VAL A 94 -1.09 6.20 9.53
C VAL A 94 -2.46 5.84 10.07
#